data_63dcb7c596e94dc9b8c89a91aae87571
#
_entry.id   63dcb7c596e94dc9b8c89a91aae87571
#
_cell.length_a   1.000
_cell.length_b   1.000
_cell.length_c   1.000
_cell.angle_alpha   90.00
_cell.angle_beta   90.00
_cell.angle_gamma   90.00
#
_symmetry.space_group_name_H-M   'P 1'
#
loop_
_entity.id
_entity.type
_entity.pdbx_description
1 polymer ?
#
loop_
_entity_poly.entity_id
_entity_poly.type
_entity_poly.pdbx_seq_one_letter_code
_entity_poly.pdbx_strand_id
1 'polypeptide(L)'
;MKCASWLVVLVCLLLPCAGGVSAQQAARRVPASRGIFLVFSFENDGAGPRLDWLCEGLEELTIQRFSAAGQRVFAHAARTSQLERYGLPPGARFSHATMLRIGADLDADFVVFGKFQSDGANLTVEARVMQVSPTRLSAAIVESGKLEGLMELHERLAWKLLAASDKSFPLNLAEFSKLQRPLRLDAFEHYTRGLLATDDDVRVKELRESARLEPEWPEPAFALGQAYFAKRDCNDALTWLARVPAGNSRAPEAMFTTGVCYLTLNQTEKAEGVFAALQEELKKEMATGADLPEVLNNLALARARRGNTSEAASSLLRAMDLDPSEDDYPFNLGLLYLRGNDATTAAKYFREASDREPENPEDRALLIFALEKAGNKAEAAEERNAAVEVLGPNSLPAVKAESLARLDRVSTELDTAALELQTVSRDMPAGGETGTGAAAAASPSALVRKGRQELAAGRIDAAENAFRAALRAAPDDASAHRGMADVDRRRNKRTEAIQELQAALAQRDSAVDRTTLARIYLEQRKPDLAKAELSKALKLAPNYSEARQLMERLQGNGGEKGAQ
;
A
#
# COMPACT_ATOMS: atom_id res chain seq x y z
N MET A 1 -0.10 -80.21 -40.89
CA MET A 1 0.31 -80.81 -39.64
C MET A 1 0.12 -79.79 -38.55
N LYS A 2 -0.62 -80.14 -37.55
CA LYS A 2 -1.38 -79.32 -36.57
C LYS A 2 -0.51 -78.59 -35.59
N CYS A 3 -0.66 -77.28 -35.45
CA CYS A 3 -0.18 -76.51 -34.32
C CYS A 3 -1.35 -76.12 -33.42
N ALA A 4 -1.28 -76.58 -32.17
CA ALA A 4 -2.27 -76.30 -31.16
C ALA A 4 -1.88 -74.98 -30.44
N SER A 5 -2.80 -74.03 -30.42
CA SER A 5 -2.71 -72.79 -29.65
C SER A 5 -3.11 -73.05 -28.20
N TRP A 6 -2.26 -72.68 -27.26
CA TRP A 6 -2.59 -72.61 -25.84
C TRP A 6 -2.94 -71.18 -25.48
N LEU A 7 -4.20 -70.98 -25.12
CA LEU A 7 -4.74 -69.72 -24.58
C LEU A 7 -4.49 -69.74 -23.06
N VAL A 8 -3.58 -68.91 -22.57
CA VAL A 8 -3.41 -68.66 -21.13
C VAL A 8 -4.33 -67.52 -20.74
N VAL A 9 -5.40 -67.85 -20.04
CA VAL A 9 -6.31 -66.89 -19.43
C VAL A 9 -5.66 -66.38 -18.14
N LEU A 10 -5.16 -65.15 -18.13
CA LEU A 10 -4.66 -64.45 -16.95
C LEU A 10 -5.86 -63.81 -16.21
N VAL A 11 -6.31 -64.45 -15.15
CA VAL A 11 -7.31 -63.90 -14.23
C VAL A 11 -6.63 -62.85 -13.38
N CYS A 12 -6.77 -61.55 -13.73
CA CYS A 12 -6.40 -60.43 -12.85
C CYS A 12 -7.42 -60.31 -11.73
N LEU A 13 -7.05 -60.77 -10.55
CA LEU A 13 -7.74 -60.46 -9.30
C LEU A 13 -7.63 -58.93 -9.03
N LEU A 14 -8.72 -58.24 -9.29
CA LEU A 14 -8.95 -56.84 -8.87
C LEU A 14 -9.11 -56.85 -7.35
N LEU A 15 -8.02 -56.62 -6.61
CA LEU A 15 -8.08 -56.14 -5.25
C LEU A 15 -8.47 -54.64 -5.29
N PRO A 16 -9.49 -54.19 -4.57
CA PRO A 16 -9.74 -52.78 -4.43
C PRO A 16 -8.59 -52.19 -3.58
N CYS A 17 -7.71 -51.45 -4.23
CA CYS A 17 -6.86 -50.51 -3.51
C CYS A 17 -7.78 -49.56 -2.76
N ALA A 18 -8.02 -49.81 -1.49
CA ALA A 18 -8.48 -48.81 -0.57
C ALA A 18 -7.44 -47.69 -0.60
N GLY A 19 -7.69 -46.72 -1.49
CA GLY A 19 -6.97 -45.47 -1.51
C GLY A 19 -7.14 -44.85 -0.14
N GLY A 20 -6.05 -44.90 0.64
CA GLY A 20 -5.92 -44.05 1.81
C GLY A 20 -6.17 -42.63 1.34
N VAL A 21 -7.35 -42.12 1.64
CA VAL A 21 -7.61 -40.68 1.69
C VAL A 21 -6.58 -40.20 2.69
N SER A 22 -5.44 -39.68 2.19
CA SER A 22 -4.57 -38.87 3.00
C SER A 22 -5.49 -37.79 3.54
N ALA A 23 -5.74 -37.88 4.84
CA ALA A 23 -6.30 -36.81 5.61
C ALA A 23 -5.24 -35.67 5.55
N GLN A 24 -5.19 -34.97 4.42
CA GLN A 24 -4.80 -33.58 4.43
C GLN A 24 -5.78 -32.96 5.41
N GLN A 25 -5.27 -32.76 6.61
CA GLN A 25 -5.94 -32.01 7.66
C GLN A 25 -6.51 -30.78 6.94
N ALA A 26 -7.83 -30.76 6.79
CA ALA A 26 -8.54 -29.55 6.47
C ALA A 26 -8.15 -28.59 7.59
N ALA A 27 -7.17 -27.76 7.32
CA ALA A 27 -6.84 -26.64 8.19
C ALA A 27 -8.18 -25.97 8.42
N ARG A 28 -8.67 -26.03 9.65
CA ARG A 28 -9.92 -25.37 10.03
C ARG A 28 -9.71 -23.92 9.63
N ARG A 29 -10.34 -23.48 8.55
CA ARG A 29 -10.27 -22.09 8.11
C ARG A 29 -10.76 -21.27 9.28
N VAL A 30 -9.88 -20.50 9.87
CA VAL A 30 -10.26 -19.50 10.87
C VAL A 30 -11.27 -18.61 10.17
N PRO A 31 -12.46 -18.36 10.77
CA PRO A 31 -13.44 -17.48 10.15
C PRO A 31 -12.78 -16.12 9.87
N ALA A 32 -13.00 -15.59 8.69
CA ALA A 32 -12.46 -14.29 8.31
C ALA A 32 -12.79 -13.22 9.35
N SER A 33 -11.82 -12.37 9.62
CA SER A 33 -11.96 -11.22 10.53
C SER A 33 -13.17 -10.37 10.16
N ARG A 34 -13.93 -9.96 11.17
CA ARG A 34 -15.03 -9.02 10.98
C ARG A 34 -14.58 -7.57 10.89
N GLY A 35 -13.29 -7.29 10.94
CA GLY A 35 -12.75 -5.95 10.88
C GLY A 35 -11.24 -5.90 10.65
N ILE A 36 -10.75 -4.70 10.38
CA ILE A 36 -9.35 -4.40 10.13
C ILE A 36 -8.74 -3.79 11.40
N PHE A 37 -7.57 -4.27 11.77
CA PHE A 37 -6.83 -3.77 12.92
C PHE A 37 -5.72 -2.80 12.48
N LEU A 38 -5.56 -1.72 13.25
CA LEU A 38 -4.38 -0.86 13.24
C LEU A 38 -3.68 -0.99 14.58
N VAL A 39 -2.42 -1.34 14.59
CA VAL A 39 -1.62 -1.47 15.81
C VAL A 39 -0.67 -0.28 15.90
N PHE A 40 -0.64 0.39 17.06
CA PHE A 40 0.33 1.43 17.36
C PHE A 40 1.51 0.84 18.14
N SER A 41 2.66 1.48 18.01
CA SER A 41 3.82 1.18 18.85
C SER A 41 3.47 1.34 20.35
N PHE A 42 4.05 0.47 21.18
CA PHE A 42 3.81 0.49 22.62
C PHE A 42 4.70 1.53 23.30
N GLU A 43 4.18 2.17 24.33
CA GLU A 43 4.93 3.17 25.07
C GLU A 43 5.83 2.51 26.11
N ASN A 44 7.12 2.90 26.14
CA ASN A 44 8.02 2.55 27.25
C ASN A 44 7.68 3.46 28.45
N ASP A 45 7.04 2.89 29.48
CA ASP A 45 6.59 3.58 30.70
C ASP A 45 7.50 3.24 31.89
N GLY A 46 8.82 3.50 31.72
CA GLY A 46 9.81 3.33 32.78
C GLY A 46 10.60 2.02 32.77
N ALA A 47 10.57 1.24 31.68
CA ALA A 47 11.38 0.01 31.56
C ALA A 47 12.87 0.29 31.26
N GLY A 48 13.26 1.55 31.05
CA GLY A 48 14.61 1.98 30.73
C GLY A 48 14.95 1.84 29.23
N PRO A 49 15.98 2.59 28.76
CA PRO A 49 16.27 2.74 27.33
C PRO A 49 16.79 1.45 26.67
N ARG A 50 17.27 0.49 27.44
CA ARG A 50 17.69 -0.82 26.89
C ARG A 50 16.55 -1.60 26.27
N LEU A 51 15.31 -1.32 26.70
CA LEU A 51 14.08 -1.99 26.23
C LEU A 51 13.27 -1.14 25.25
N ASP A 52 13.78 0.00 24.76
CA ASP A 52 13.08 0.85 23.78
C ASP A 52 12.72 0.12 22.48
N TRP A 53 13.51 -0.89 22.11
CA TRP A 53 13.20 -1.73 20.97
C TRP A 53 11.87 -2.47 21.11
N LEU A 54 11.36 -2.70 22.33
CA LEU A 54 10.06 -3.28 22.57
C LEU A 54 8.90 -2.39 22.13
N CYS A 55 9.10 -1.08 21.95
CA CYS A 55 8.04 -0.20 21.47
C CYS A 55 7.49 -0.68 20.13
N GLU A 56 8.36 -0.85 19.16
CA GLU A 56 8.02 -1.37 17.83
C GLU A 56 7.94 -2.91 17.83
N GLY A 57 8.72 -3.57 18.70
CA GLY A 57 8.71 -5.02 18.81
C GLY A 57 7.36 -5.58 19.25
N LEU A 58 6.69 -4.98 20.22
CA LEU A 58 5.36 -5.43 20.65
C LEU A 58 4.28 -5.14 19.59
N GLU A 59 4.40 -4.03 18.83
CA GLU A 59 3.57 -3.76 17.67
C GLU A 59 3.74 -4.89 16.63
N GLU A 60 4.98 -5.15 16.21
CA GLU A 60 5.30 -6.14 15.18
C GLU A 60 4.84 -7.56 15.58
N LEU A 61 5.08 -7.98 16.83
CA LEU A 61 4.54 -9.24 17.34
C LEU A 61 3.00 -9.29 17.30
N THR A 62 2.35 -8.16 17.59
CA THR A 62 0.88 -8.10 17.53
C THR A 62 0.39 -8.27 16.10
N ILE A 63 1.01 -7.56 15.14
CA ILE A 63 0.69 -7.67 13.71
C ILE A 63 0.86 -9.12 13.24
N GLN A 64 2.03 -9.73 13.49
CA GLN A 64 2.32 -11.10 13.05
C GLN A 64 1.33 -12.11 13.64
N ARG A 65 1.01 -12.00 14.92
CA ARG A 65 0.11 -12.95 15.61
C ARG A 65 -1.34 -12.80 15.19
N PHE A 66 -1.78 -11.58 14.96
CA PHE A 66 -3.11 -11.33 14.46
C PHE A 66 -3.25 -11.85 13.03
N SER A 67 -2.26 -11.59 12.17
CA SER A 67 -2.22 -12.11 10.80
C SER A 67 -2.21 -13.64 10.77
N ALA A 68 -1.40 -14.30 11.62
CA ALA A 68 -1.39 -15.75 11.75
C ALA A 68 -2.74 -16.33 12.21
N ALA A 69 -3.52 -15.56 12.98
CA ALA A 69 -4.88 -15.90 13.37
C ALA A 69 -5.94 -15.53 12.32
N GLY A 70 -5.53 -15.21 11.09
CA GLY A 70 -6.43 -14.85 9.99
C GLY A 70 -7.11 -13.49 10.17
N GLN A 71 -6.55 -12.63 11.03
CA GLN A 71 -7.04 -11.27 11.18
C GLN A 71 -6.37 -10.36 10.15
N ARG A 72 -7.08 -9.32 9.73
CA ARG A 72 -6.56 -8.28 8.86
C ARG A 72 -5.93 -7.20 9.70
N VAL A 73 -4.69 -6.90 9.43
CA VAL A 73 -3.91 -5.94 10.22
C VAL A 73 -3.10 -5.08 9.27
N PHE A 74 -3.21 -3.78 9.39
CA PHE A 74 -2.34 -2.89 8.64
C PHE A 74 -0.88 -3.15 8.98
N ALA A 75 -0.06 -3.24 7.94
CA ALA A 75 1.38 -3.33 8.09
C ALA A 75 1.94 -2.07 8.77
N HIS A 76 3.08 -2.20 9.44
CA HIS A 76 3.81 -1.07 10.06
C HIS A 76 4.01 0.11 9.09
N ALA A 77 4.31 -0.18 7.82
CA ALA A 77 4.52 0.84 6.78
C ALA A 77 3.26 1.72 6.55
N ALA A 78 2.06 1.16 6.56
CA ALA A 78 0.82 1.91 6.38
C ALA A 78 0.60 2.92 7.53
N ARG A 79 0.87 2.52 8.78
CA ARG A 79 0.84 3.41 9.94
C ARG A 79 1.88 4.53 9.81
N THR A 80 3.11 4.17 9.48
CA THR A 80 4.23 5.13 9.36
C THR A 80 3.96 6.17 8.27
N SER A 81 3.53 5.74 7.10
CA SER A 81 3.15 6.64 6.00
C SER A 81 2.01 7.59 6.42
N GLN A 82 1.03 7.10 7.17
CA GLN A 82 -0.05 7.96 7.66
C GLN A 82 0.43 8.95 8.72
N LEU A 83 1.35 8.57 9.61
CA LEU A 83 1.97 9.48 10.58
C LEU A 83 2.77 10.58 9.88
N GLU A 84 3.53 10.23 8.85
CA GLU A 84 4.27 11.19 8.02
C GLU A 84 3.34 12.21 7.36
N ARG A 85 2.20 11.77 6.82
CA ARG A 85 1.17 12.67 6.27
C ARG A 85 0.65 13.68 7.29
N TYR A 86 0.60 13.30 8.56
CA TYR A 86 0.24 14.21 9.66
C TYR A 86 1.42 15.02 10.19
N GLY A 87 2.63 14.80 9.68
CA GLY A 87 3.85 15.39 10.22
C GLY A 87 4.17 14.95 11.65
N LEU A 88 3.71 13.75 12.04
CA LEU A 88 3.89 13.19 13.36
C LEU A 88 5.10 12.24 13.36
N PRO A 89 6.05 12.40 14.30
CA PRO A 89 7.17 11.47 14.38
C PRO A 89 6.70 10.08 14.82
N PRO A 90 7.25 8.99 14.26
CA PRO A 90 6.82 7.61 14.54
C PRO A 90 6.84 7.23 16.02
N GLY A 91 7.82 7.70 16.80
CA GLY A 91 7.96 7.42 18.22
C GLY A 91 7.22 8.39 19.16
N ALA A 92 6.35 9.26 18.64
CA ALA A 92 5.58 10.18 19.47
C ALA A 92 4.51 9.46 20.29
N ARG A 93 4.20 10.00 21.46
CA ARG A 93 3.03 9.57 22.25
C ARG A 93 1.78 10.22 21.69
N PHE A 94 0.78 9.41 21.41
CA PHE A 94 -0.48 9.87 20.80
C PHE A 94 -1.62 9.84 21.81
N SER A 95 -2.48 10.84 21.77
CA SER A 95 -3.76 10.78 22.47
C SER A 95 -4.69 9.73 21.84
N HIS A 96 -5.61 9.17 22.62
CA HIS A 96 -6.62 8.26 22.08
C HIS A 96 -7.42 8.89 20.93
N ALA A 97 -7.67 10.21 20.99
CA ALA A 97 -8.35 10.93 19.91
C ALA A 97 -7.52 10.96 18.61
N THR A 98 -6.20 11.13 18.73
CA THR A 98 -5.29 11.08 17.57
C THR A 98 -5.24 9.67 16.98
N MET A 99 -5.11 8.64 17.82
CA MET A 99 -5.11 7.24 17.38
C MET A 99 -6.42 6.86 16.69
N LEU A 100 -7.56 7.30 17.24
CA LEU A 100 -8.89 7.10 16.67
C LEU A 100 -9.01 7.77 15.30
N ARG A 101 -8.49 8.99 15.17
CA ARG A 101 -8.49 9.73 13.91
C ARG A 101 -7.67 9.01 12.83
N ILE A 102 -6.45 8.59 13.17
CA ILE A 102 -5.58 7.85 12.24
C ILE A 102 -6.25 6.53 11.84
N GLY A 103 -6.85 5.81 12.80
CA GLY A 103 -7.60 4.59 12.52
C GLY A 103 -8.78 4.83 11.59
N ALA A 104 -9.53 5.91 11.80
CA ALA A 104 -10.65 6.27 10.92
C ALA A 104 -10.20 6.67 9.51
N ASP A 105 -9.06 7.34 9.38
CA ASP A 105 -8.53 7.75 8.07
C ASP A 105 -7.99 6.56 7.25
N LEU A 106 -7.50 5.52 7.94
CA LEU A 106 -7.10 4.26 7.34
C LEU A 106 -8.25 3.25 7.19
N ASP A 107 -9.48 3.60 7.56
CA ASP A 107 -10.64 2.69 7.61
C ASP A 107 -10.43 1.46 8.50
N ALA A 108 -9.62 1.58 9.55
CA ALA A 108 -9.52 0.54 10.57
C ALA A 108 -10.82 0.43 11.37
N ASP A 109 -11.24 -0.79 11.68
CA ASP A 109 -12.36 -1.04 12.58
C ASP A 109 -11.91 -1.03 14.05
N PHE A 110 -10.65 -1.43 14.29
CA PHE A 110 -10.05 -1.54 15.61
C PHE A 110 -8.66 -0.91 15.64
N VAL A 111 -8.37 -0.23 16.74
CA VAL A 111 -7.03 0.29 17.05
C VAL A 111 -6.52 -0.41 18.31
N VAL A 112 -5.33 -0.99 18.23
CA VAL A 112 -4.61 -1.60 19.35
C VAL A 112 -3.47 -0.68 19.76
N PHE A 113 -3.32 -0.46 21.04
CA PHE A 113 -2.24 0.32 21.62
C PHE A 113 -1.95 -0.15 23.05
N GLY A 114 -0.77 0.15 23.54
CA GLY A 114 -0.37 -0.29 24.86
C GLY A 114 0.87 0.41 25.39
N LYS A 115 1.29 -0.03 26.55
CA LYS A 115 2.51 0.42 27.22
C LYS A 115 3.15 -0.73 27.97
N PHE A 116 4.42 -0.60 28.28
CA PHE A 116 5.13 -1.56 29.10
C PHE A 116 6.03 -0.89 30.11
N GLN A 117 6.27 -1.59 31.21
CA GLN A 117 7.17 -1.18 32.28
C GLN A 117 7.97 -2.38 32.78
N SER A 118 9.11 -2.15 33.41
CA SER A 118 9.91 -3.21 34.04
C SER A 118 10.39 -2.77 35.42
N ASP A 119 10.33 -3.69 36.34
CA ASP A 119 10.92 -3.53 37.70
C ASP A 119 12.36 -4.09 37.76
N GLY A 120 12.94 -4.46 36.59
CA GLY A 120 14.24 -5.08 36.46
C GLY A 120 14.23 -6.61 36.55
N ALA A 121 13.19 -7.22 37.13
CA ALA A 121 12.99 -8.66 37.20
C ALA A 121 11.88 -9.13 36.25
N ASN A 122 10.81 -8.36 36.15
CA ASN A 122 9.66 -8.67 35.35
C ASN A 122 9.33 -7.53 34.38
N LEU A 123 8.84 -7.90 33.22
CA LEU A 123 8.19 -7.06 32.25
C LEU A 123 6.68 -7.11 32.48
N THR A 124 6.03 -5.98 32.56
CA THR A 124 4.57 -5.86 32.58
C THR A 124 4.11 -5.12 31.35
N VAL A 125 3.23 -5.70 30.56
CA VAL A 125 2.67 -5.11 29.35
C VAL A 125 1.16 -4.91 29.57
N GLU A 126 0.71 -3.68 29.37
CA GLU A 126 -0.71 -3.30 29.37
C GLU A 126 -1.11 -2.93 27.94
N ALA A 127 -2.20 -3.48 27.44
CA ALA A 127 -2.73 -3.12 26.13
C ALA A 127 -4.26 -3.02 26.15
N ARG A 128 -4.81 -2.30 25.15
CA ARG A 128 -6.23 -2.08 24.95
C ARG A 128 -6.58 -2.18 23.48
N VAL A 129 -7.83 -2.55 23.21
CA VAL A 129 -8.46 -2.45 21.90
C VAL A 129 -9.49 -1.34 21.94
N MET A 130 -9.44 -0.45 20.96
CA MET A 130 -10.44 0.58 20.75
C MET A 130 -11.17 0.32 19.43
N GLN A 131 -12.47 0.09 19.49
CA GLN A 131 -13.31 0.05 18.31
C GLN A 131 -13.50 1.48 17.78
N VAL A 132 -13.37 1.66 16.47
CA VAL A 132 -13.43 2.99 15.84
C VAL A 132 -14.86 3.46 15.72
N SER A 133 -15.76 2.60 15.22
CA SER A 133 -17.18 2.94 15.04
C SER A 133 -18.11 1.76 15.38
N PRO A 134 -19.02 1.89 16.35
CA PRO A 134 -19.10 2.97 17.33
C PRO A 134 -17.89 2.95 18.27
N THR A 135 -17.44 4.13 18.69
CA THR A 135 -16.25 4.22 19.54
C THR A 135 -16.45 3.52 20.88
N ARG A 136 -15.65 2.49 21.12
CA ARG A 136 -15.64 1.72 22.38
C ARG A 136 -14.21 1.37 22.75
N LEU A 137 -13.85 1.61 24.00
CA LEU A 137 -12.55 1.24 24.56
C LEU A 137 -12.72 0.00 25.45
N SER A 138 -11.87 -1.01 25.25
CA SER A 138 -11.83 -2.20 26.11
C SER A 138 -11.30 -1.85 27.51
N ALA A 139 -11.54 -2.73 28.48
CA ALA A 139 -10.76 -2.74 29.71
C ALA A 139 -9.27 -2.96 29.38
N ALA A 140 -8.38 -2.51 30.26
CA ALA A 140 -6.95 -2.79 30.15
C ALA A 140 -6.71 -4.30 30.28
N ILE A 141 -5.91 -4.85 29.40
CA ILE A 141 -5.44 -6.22 29.42
C ILE A 141 -3.99 -6.18 29.85
N VAL A 142 -3.66 -6.84 30.96
CA VAL A 142 -2.32 -6.80 31.56
C VAL A 142 -1.75 -8.22 31.60
N GLU A 143 -0.52 -8.35 31.14
CA GLU A 143 0.29 -9.55 31.26
C GLU A 143 1.64 -9.19 31.90
N SER A 144 2.13 -10.07 32.77
CA SER A 144 3.41 -9.89 33.44
C SER A 144 4.22 -11.19 33.44
N GLY A 145 5.53 -11.06 33.35
CA GLY A 145 6.47 -12.17 33.38
C GLY A 145 7.91 -11.72 33.17
N LYS A 146 8.84 -12.66 33.17
CA LYS A 146 10.23 -12.36 32.85
C LYS A 146 10.39 -12.01 31.37
N LEU A 147 11.42 -11.21 31.06
CA LEU A 147 11.72 -10.82 29.66
C LEU A 147 12.02 -12.05 28.78
N GLU A 148 12.68 -13.08 29.34
CA GLU A 148 12.99 -14.33 28.62
C GLU A 148 11.71 -15.07 28.17
N GLY A 149 10.58 -14.86 28.87
CA GLY A 149 9.27 -15.39 28.52
C GLY A 149 8.38 -14.41 27.73
N LEU A 150 8.99 -13.43 27.05
CA LEU A 150 8.25 -12.42 26.28
C LEU A 150 7.33 -13.04 25.23
N MET A 151 7.79 -14.10 24.56
CA MET A 151 7.02 -14.71 23.46
C MET A 151 5.69 -15.29 23.96
N GLU A 152 5.74 -16.04 25.07
CA GLU A 152 4.54 -16.62 25.70
C GLU A 152 3.67 -15.57 26.39
N LEU A 153 4.30 -14.56 27.00
CA LEU A 153 3.59 -13.42 27.60
C LEU A 153 2.77 -12.68 26.56
N HIS A 154 3.42 -12.32 25.45
CA HIS A 154 2.76 -11.60 24.38
C HIS A 154 1.72 -12.47 23.64
N GLU A 155 1.92 -13.78 23.55
CA GLU A 155 0.94 -14.69 22.98
C GLU A 155 -0.39 -14.65 23.75
N ARG A 156 -0.32 -14.71 25.09
CA ARG A 156 -1.50 -14.58 25.94
C ARG A 156 -2.15 -13.19 25.79
N LEU A 157 -1.34 -12.14 25.70
CA LEU A 157 -1.81 -10.78 25.50
C LEU A 157 -2.57 -10.66 24.15
N ALA A 158 -1.97 -11.11 23.06
CA ALA A 158 -2.55 -11.06 21.73
C ALA A 158 -3.87 -11.83 21.63
N TRP A 159 -3.93 -13.04 22.20
CA TRP A 159 -5.17 -13.80 22.27
C TRP A 159 -6.28 -13.07 23.04
N LYS A 160 -5.95 -12.47 24.19
CA LYS A 160 -6.92 -11.70 24.99
C LYS A 160 -7.40 -10.44 24.25
N LEU A 161 -6.53 -9.77 23.50
CA LEU A 161 -6.88 -8.61 22.68
C LEU A 161 -7.90 -9.00 21.60
N LEU A 162 -7.68 -10.11 20.89
CA LEU A 162 -8.65 -10.63 19.92
C LEU A 162 -9.98 -11.02 20.56
N ALA A 163 -9.97 -11.71 21.70
CA ALA A 163 -11.18 -12.05 22.42
C ALA A 163 -11.93 -10.82 22.95
N ALA A 164 -11.23 -9.72 23.22
CA ALA A 164 -11.85 -8.45 23.64
C ALA A 164 -12.45 -7.67 22.47
N SER A 165 -11.87 -7.79 21.26
CA SER A 165 -12.40 -7.15 20.04
C SER A 165 -13.64 -7.88 19.50
N ASP A 166 -13.64 -9.20 19.55
CA ASP A 166 -14.77 -10.04 19.13
C ASP A 166 -15.04 -11.15 20.15
N LYS A 167 -16.14 -11.04 20.86
CA LYS A 167 -16.60 -12.05 21.83
C LYS A 167 -16.88 -13.43 21.20
N SER A 168 -17.06 -13.48 19.89
CA SER A 168 -17.24 -14.70 19.12
C SER A 168 -15.93 -15.25 18.53
N PHE A 169 -14.78 -14.71 18.92
CA PHE A 169 -13.47 -15.20 18.47
C PHE A 169 -13.34 -16.71 18.74
N PRO A 170 -13.16 -17.52 17.70
CA PRO A 170 -13.44 -18.96 17.79
C PRO A 170 -12.32 -19.79 18.41
N LEU A 171 -11.11 -19.25 18.52
CA LEU A 171 -9.94 -19.99 18.98
C LEU A 171 -9.76 -19.85 20.50
N ASN A 172 -9.58 -20.97 21.18
CA ASN A 172 -9.03 -20.93 22.53
C ASN A 172 -7.52 -20.68 22.50
N LEU A 173 -6.91 -20.38 23.65
CA LEU A 173 -5.48 -20.06 23.72
C LEU A 173 -4.60 -21.19 23.15
N ALA A 174 -4.92 -22.46 23.43
CA ALA A 174 -4.11 -23.59 22.94
C ALA A 174 -4.21 -23.78 21.41
N GLU A 175 -5.35 -23.45 20.81
CA GLU A 175 -5.51 -23.44 19.35
C GLU A 175 -4.77 -22.25 18.74
N PHE A 176 -4.87 -21.06 19.36
CA PHE A 176 -4.13 -19.87 18.95
C PHE A 176 -2.62 -20.07 19.02
N SER A 177 -2.11 -20.69 20.09
CA SER A 177 -0.69 -21.03 20.25
C SER A 177 -0.15 -21.90 19.11
N LYS A 178 -0.95 -22.83 18.59
CA LYS A 178 -0.55 -23.70 17.48
C LYS A 178 -0.38 -22.96 16.14
N LEU A 179 -0.96 -21.80 16.00
CA LEU A 179 -0.79 -20.95 14.82
C LEU A 179 0.52 -20.14 14.89
N GLN A 180 1.06 -19.99 16.10
CA GLN A 180 2.25 -19.19 16.33
C GLN A 180 3.51 -20.03 16.07
N ARG A 181 4.44 -19.45 15.35
CA ARG A 181 5.77 -20.02 15.21
C ARG A 181 6.54 -19.79 16.51
N PRO A 182 7.20 -20.81 17.07
CA PRO A 182 8.21 -20.58 18.11
C PRO A 182 9.30 -19.66 17.56
N LEU A 183 9.58 -18.59 18.27
CA LEU A 183 10.57 -17.58 17.88
C LEU A 183 11.51 -17.32 19.04
N ARG A 184 12.81 -17.27 18.75
CA ARG A 184 13.84 -16.94 19.73
C ARG A 184 13.81 -15.45 20.05
N LEU A 185 13.89 -15.12 21.32
CA LEU A 185 13.88 -13.72 21.78
C LEU A 185 15.05 -12.92 21.20
N ASP A 186 16.25 -13.49 21.18
CA ASP A 186 17.45 -12.82 20.66
C ASP A 186 17.34 -12.56 19.14
N ALA A 187 16.80 -13.49 18.37
CA ALA A 187 16.53 -13.28 16.95
C ALA A 187 15.54 -12.15 16.73
N PHE A 188 14.49 -12.11 17.54
CA PHE A 188 13.47 -11.07 17.47
C PHE A 188 14.02 -9.69 17.91
N GLU A 189 14.86 -9.64 18.94
CA GLU A 189 15.53 -8.39 19.36
C GLU A 189 16.40 -7.83 18.23
N HIS A 190 17.22 -8.66 17.59
CA HIS A 190 18.05 -8.27 16.45
C HIS A 190 17.19 -7.77 15.28
N TYR A 191 16.08 -8.45 14.96
CA TYR A 191 15.15 -8.02 13.92
C TYR A 191 14.60 -6.62 14.19
N THR A 192 14.05 -6.41 15.38
CA THR A 192 13.45 -5.14 15.75
C THR A 192 14.48 -4.01 15.82
N ARG A 193 15.69 -4.28 16.35
CA ARG A 193 16.80 -3.32 16.32
C ARG A 193 17.21 -2.98 14.89
N GLY A 194 17.18 -3.93 13.98
CA GLY A 194 17.42 -3.71 12.56
C GLY A 194 16.36 -2.81 11.93
N LEU A 195 15.08 -3.00 12.26
CA LEU A 195 14.00 -2.12 11.77
C LEU A 195 14.15 -0.67 12.27
N LEU A 196 14.59 -0.50 13.52
CA LEU A 196 14.76 0.82 14.14
C LEU A 196 16.07 1.51 13.76
N ALA A 197 17.03 0.80 13.18
CA ALA A 197 18.34 1.37 12.87
C ALA A 197 18.21 2.48 11.80
N THR A 198 18.76 3.64 12.10
CA THR A 198 18.86 4.78 11.17
C THR A 198 20.07 4.66 10.24
N ASP A 199 21.11 3.94 10.69
CA ASP A 199 22.29 3.63 9.90
C ASP A 199 22.10 2.33 9.13
N ASP A 200 22.31 2.36 7.82
CA ASP A 200 22.05 1.22 6.95
C ASP A 200 22.98 0.03 7.19
N ASP A 201 24.22 0.25 7.61
CA ASP A 201 25.15 -0.84 7.88
C ASP A 201 24.82 -1.52 9.21
N VAL A 202 24.37 -0.76 10.21
CA VAL A 202 23.81 -1.29 11.47
C VAL A 202 22.54 -2.07 11.16
N ARG A 203 21.63 -1.52 10.35
CA ARG A 203 20.40 -2.21 9.93
C ARG A 203 20.68 -3.57 9.32
N VAL A 204 21.54 -3.61 8.32
CA VAL A 204 21.91 -4.85 7.63
C VAL A 204 22.59 -5.85 8.58
N LYS A 205 23.46 -5.37 9.47
CA LYS A 205 24.14 -6.22 10.46
C LYS A 205 23.14 -6.90 11.41
N GLU A 206 22.24 -6.12 11.99
CA GLU A 206 21.23 -6.62 12.94
C GLU A 206 20.27 -7.61 12.25
N LEU A 207 19.77 -7.27 11.07
CA LEU A 207 18.87 -8.13 10.31
C LEU A 207 19.55 -9.44 9.87
N ARG A 208 20.84 -9.41 9.48
CA ARG A 208 21.60 -10.62 9.16
C ARG A 208 21.77 -11.53 10.37
N GLU A 209 22.01 -10.94 11.54
CA GLU A 209 22.13 -11.75 12.77
C GLU A 209 20.79 -12.40 13.13
N SER A 210 19.70 -11.68 13.01
CA SER A 210 18.35 -12.23 13.16
C SER A 210 18.10 -13.40 12.20
N ALA A 211 18.40 -13.22 10.90
CA ALA A 211 18.23 -14.27 9.89
C ALA A 211 19.17 -15.47 10.11
N ARG A 212 20.31 -15.28 10.75
CA ARG A 212 21.23 -16.37 11.14
C ARG A 212 20.70 -17.18 12.31
N LEU A 213 20.10 -16.51 13.30
CA LEU A 213 19.54 -17.15 14.50
C LEU A 213 18.25 -17.92 14.19
N GLU A 214 17.42 -17.40 13.27
CA GLU A 214 16.17 -18.01 12.84
C GLU A 214 16.07 -18.06 11.29
N PRO A 215 16.78 -18.99 10.63
CA PRO A 215 16.86 -19.04 9.17
C PRO A 215 15.51 -19.28 8.46
N GLU A 216 14.58 -19.92 9.16
CA GLU A 216 13.25 -20.24 8.64
C GLU A 216 12.22 -19.11 8.90
N TRP A 217 12.61 -18.06 9.57
CA TRP A 217 11.76 -16.91 9.81
C TRP A 217 11.90 -15.92 8.64
N PRO A 218 10.84 -15.69 7.82
CA PRO A 218 10.97 -14.94 6.58
C PRO A 218 11.09 -13.43 6.76
N GLU A 219 10.62 -12.86 7.88
CA GLU A 219 10.57 -11.43 8.09
C GLU A 219 11.96 -10.75 8.06
N PRO A 220 13.03 -11.30 8.67
CA PRO A 220 14.38 -10.74 8.52
C PRO A 220 14.89 -10.80 7.08
N ALA A 221 14.53 -11.84 6.33
CA ALA A 221 14.92 -11.97 4.93
C ALA A 221 14.22 -10.92 4.07
N PHE A 222 12.91 -10.69 4.29
CA PHE A 222 12.16 -9.62 3.63
C PHE A 222 12.79 -8.25 3.96
N ALA A 223 13.00 -7.94 5.24
CA ALA A 223 13.59 -6.67 5.67
C ALA A 223 15.00 -6.44 5.09
N LEU A 224 15.83 -7.48 5.00
CA LEU A 224 17.14 -7.42 4.32
C LEU A 224 16.98 -7.13 2.83
N GLY A 225 16.03 -7.78 2.16
CA GLY A 225 15.74 -7.52 0.76
C GLY A 225 15.38 -6.06 0.51
N GLN A 226 14.52 -5.49 1.35
CA GLN A 226 14.16 -4.07 1.28
C GLN A 226 15.34 -3.14 1.59
N ALA A 227 16.16 -3.47 2.61
CA ALA A 227 17.34 -2.68 2.95
C ALA A 227 18.36 -2.64 1.81
N TYR A 228 18.62 -3.77 1.14
CA TYR A 228 19.49 -3.80 -0.04
C TYR A 228 18.88 -3.10 -1.24
N PHE A 229 17.58 -3.21 -1.44
CA PHE A 229 16.87 -2.47 -2.49
C PHE A 229 16.99 -0.95 -2.29
N ALA A 230 16.81 -0.45 -1.07
CA ALA A 230 17.02 0.96 -0.74
C ALA A 230 18.46 1.44 -1.01
N LYS A 231 19.46 0.56 -0.78
CA LYS A 231 20.88 0.79 -1.14
C LYS A 231 21.14 0.64 -2.64
N ARG A 232 20.14 0.36 -3.48
CA ARG A 232 20.25 0.08 -4.92
C ARG A 232 21.09 -1.16 -5.25
N ASP A 233 21.27 -2.05 -4.29
CA ASP A 233 21.92 -3.35 -4.50
C ASP A 233 20.87 -4.42 -4.81
N CYS A 234 20.43 -4.44 -6.08
CA CYS A 234 19.44 -5.40 -6.53
C CYS A 234 19.92 -6.87 -6.48
N ASN A 235 21.22 -7.15 -6.54
CA ASN A 235 21.70 -8.53 -6.49
C ASN A 235 21.54 -9.13 -5.09
N ASP A 236 21.96 -8.40 -4.07
CA ASP A 236 21.77 -8.84 -2.68
C ASP A 236 20.28 -8.81 -2.31
N ALA A 237 19.51 -7.79 -2.77
CA ALA A 237 18.07 -7.75 -2.57
C ALA A 237 17.38 -9.02 -3.08
N LEU A 238 17.64 -9.44 -4.33
CA LEU A 238 17.10 -10.66 -4.92
C LEU A 238 17.47 -11.92 -4.12
N THR A 239 18.72 -11.98 -3.61
CA THR A 239 19.19 -13.11 -2.80
C THR A 239 18.38 -13.29 -1.52
N TRP A 240 18.01 -12.19 -0.88
CA TRP A 240 17.23 -12.22 0.36
C TRP A 240 15.74 -12.37 0.11
N LEU A 241 15.15 -11.65 -0.87
CA LEU A 241 13.74 -11.75 -1.22
C LEU A 241 13.34 -13.16 -1.67
N ALA A 242 14.24 -13.89 -2.32
CA ALA A 242 14.01 -15.28 -2.70
C ALA A 242 13.76 -16.25 -1.50
N ARG A 243 14.05 -15.83 -0.27
CA ARG A 243 13.79 -16.60 0.95
C ARG A 243 12.40 -16.37 1.54
N VAL A 244 11.64 -15.40 0.99
CA VAL A 244 10.27 -15.14 1.42
C VAL A 244 9.34 -16.16 0.75
N PRO A 245 8.63 -17.01 1.53
CA PRO A 245 7.73 -18.01 0.95
C PRO A 245 6.50 -17.37 0.31
N ALA A 246 5.97 -17.96 -0.75
CA ALA A 246 4.77 -17.47 -1.43
C ALA A 246 3.52 -17.34 -0.52
N GLY A 247 3.43 -18.14 0.54
CA GLY A 247 2.31 -18.04 1.50
C GLY A 247 2.53 -17.03 2.64
N ASN A 248 3.62 -16.28 2.63
CA ASN A 248 3.86 -15.23 3.61
C ASN A 248 3.06 -13.97 3.26
N SER A 249 2.59 -13.23 4.25
CA SER A 249 1.84 -11.97 4.04
C SER A 249 2.64 -10.90 3.29
N ARG A 250 3.98 -10.98 3.34
CA ARG A 250 4.89 -10.07 2.62
C ARG A 250 5.26 -10.56 1.21
N ALA A 251 4.72 -11.72 0.76
CA ALA A 251 5.05 -12.26 -0.56
C ALA A 251 4.72 -11.31 -1.72
N PRO A 252 3.58 -10.63 -1.76
CA PRO A 252 3.28 -9.66 -2.82
C PRO A 252 4.31 -8.52 -2.88
N GLU A 253 4.69 -7.94 -1.75
CA GLU A 253 5.72 -6.90 -1.66
C GLU A 253 7.10 -7.42 -2.10
N ALA A 254 7.46 -8.64 -1.66
CA ALA A 254 8.72 -9.27 -2.07
C ALA A 254 8.77 -9.53 -3.58
N MET A 255 7.68 -10.01 -4.17
CA MET A 255 7.56 -10.20 -5.62
C MET A 255 7.65 -8.87 -6.36
N PHE A 256 6.96 -7.84 -5.90
CA PHE A 256 7.02 -6.51 -6.51
C PHE A 256 8.45 -5.98 -6.53
N THR A 257 9.12 -5.94 -5.39
CA THR A 257 10.53 -5.49 -5.29
C THR A 257 11.47 -6.35 -6.14
N THR A 258 11.23 -7.68 -6.19
CA THR A 258 11.97 -8.60 -7.07
C THR A 258 11.81 -8.22 -8.53
N GLY A 259 10.59 -7.92 -8.98
CA GLY A 259 10.30 -7.46 -10.35
C GLY A 259 11.00 -6.14 -10.68
N VAL A 260 10.97 -5.17 -9.76
CA VAL A 260 11.67 -3.88 -9.90
C VAL A 260 13.19 -4.08 -10.00
N CYS A 261 13.75 -4.96 -9.16
CA CYS A 261 15.17 -5.31 -9.25
C CYS A 261 15.52 -5.94 -10.60
N TYR A 262 14.69 -6.81 -11.17
CA TYR A 262 14.93 -7.36 -12.50
C TYR A 262 14.83 -6.30 -13.60
N LEU A 263 13.91 -5.32 -13.51
CA LEU A 263 13.87 -4.18 -14.44
C LEU A 263 15.14 -3.35 -14.36
N THR A 264 15.61 -3.07 -13.15
CA THR A 264 16.84 -2.30 -12.89
C THR A 264 18.08 -2.99 -13.46
N LEU A 265 18.15 -4.32 -13.32
CA LEU A 265 19.23 -5.15 -13.88
C LEU A 265 19.04 -5.49 -15.36
N ASN A 266 18.03 -4.91 -16.02
CA ASN A 266 17.67 -5.15 -17.43
C ASN A 266 17.38 -6.65 -17.74
N GLN A 267 16.95 -7.43 -16.75
CA GLN A 267 16.50 -8.81 -16.89
C GLN A 267 15.00 -8.86 -17.21
N THR A 268 14.61 -8.28 -18.32
CA THR A 268 13.23 -7.95 -18.68
C THR A 268 12.28 -9.15 -18.75
N GLU A 269 12.77 -10.31 -19.19
CA GLU A 269 11.96 -11.54 -19.24
C GLU A 269 11.58 -12.02 -17.83
N LYS A 270 12.54 -11.98 -16.89
CA LYS A 270 12.27 -12.32 -15.49
C LYS A 270 11.33 -11.31 -14.83
N ALA A 271 11.54 -10.01 -15.12
CA ALA A 271 10.68 -8.95 -14.62
C ALA A 271 9.22 -9.17 -15.07
N GLU A 272 8.99 -9.41 -16.37
CA GLU A 272 7.66 -9.71 -16.90
C GLU A 272 7.04 -10.93 -16.23
N GLY A 273 7.80 -12.02 -16.08
CA GLY A 273 7.31 -13.24 -15.42
C GLY A 273 6.88 -13.01 -13.97
N VAL A 274 7.66 -12.24 -13.20
CA VAL A 274 7.34 -11.94 -11.80
C VAL A 274 6.13 -11.01 -11.69
N PHE A 275 6.06 -9.93 -12.46
CA PHE A 275 4.90 -9.02 -12.40
C PHE A 275 3.61 -9.68 -12.92
N ALA A 276 3.70 -10.53 -13.95
CA ALA A 276 2.54 -11.29 -14.43
C ALA A 276 2.05 -12.30 -13.36
N ALA A 277 2.98 -12.98 -12.69
CA ALA A 277 2.64 -13.90 -11.60
C ALA A 277 2.01 -13.14 -10.42
N LEU A 278 2.57 -11.99 -10.04
CA LEU A 278 2.01 -11.13 -8.99
C LEU A 278 0.60 -10.65 -9.34
N GLN A 279 0.39 -10.18 -10.57
CA GLN A 279 -0.94 -9.77 -11.04
C GLN A 279 -1.97 -10.91 -10.92
N GLU A 280 -1.60 -12.13 -11.33
CA GLU A 280 -2.48 -13.29 -11.23
C GLU A 280 -2.75 -13.72 -9.79
N GLU A 281 -1.77 -13.60 -8.89
CA GLU A 281 -1.94 -13.88 -7.47
C GLU A 281 -2.89 -12.86 -6.83
N LEU A 282 -2.67 -11.57 -7.08
CA LEU A 282 -3.54 -10.50 -6.62
C LEU A 282 -4.98 -10.67 -7.12
N LYS A 283 -5.19 -11.02 -8.38
CA LYS A 283 -6.54 -11.31 -8.92
C LYS A 283 -7.23 -12.46 -8.20
N LYS A 284 -6.50 -13.45 -7.73
CA LYS A 284 -7.05 -14.57 -6.96
C LYS A 284 -7.39 -14.19 -5.53
N GLU A 285 -6.57 -13.35 -4.91
CA GLU A 285 -6.72 -12.95 -3.52
C GLU A 285 -7.71 -11.80 -3.35
N MET A 286 -7.75 -10.88 -4.31
CA MET A 286 -8.65 -9.74 -4.26
C MET A 286 -10.07 -10.12 -4.70
N ALA A 287 -11.06 -9.82 -3.86
CA ALA A 287 -12.46 -10.16 -4.12
C ALA A 287 -13.01 -9.56 -5.41
N THR A 288 -12.41 -8.50 -5.87
CA THR A 288 -12.85 -7.71 -7.03
C THR A 288 -12.14 -8.12 -8.32
N GLY A 289 -11.15 -9.03 -8.25
CA GLY A 289 -10.24 -9.30 -9.37
C GLY A 289 -9.50 -8.03 -9.83
N ALA A 290 -9.32 -7.07 -8.92
CA ALA A 290 -8.76 -5.77 -9.26
C ALA A 290 -7.25 -5.88 -9.54
N ASP A 291 -6.80 -5.02 -10.42
CA ASP A 291 -5.39 -4.83 -10.70
C ASP A 291 -4.85 -3.67 -9.82
N LEU A 292 -3.58 -3.71 -9.49
CA LEU A 292 -2.86 -2.57 -8.90
C LEU A 292 -2.15 -1.80 -10.01
N PRO A 293 -2.32 -0.48 -10.09
CA PRO A 293 -1.81 0.31 -11.21
C PRO A 293 -0.28 0.30 -11.31
N GLU A 294 0.44 0.29 -10.19
CA GLU A 294 1.91 0.20 -10.14
C GLU A 294 2.43 -1.15 -10.66
N VAL A 295 1.70 -2.23 -10.43
CA VAL A 295 2.04 -3.57 -10.99
C VAL A 295 1.82 -3.56 -12.49
N LEU A 296 0.74 -2.97 -12.99
CA LEU A 296 0.44 -2.83 -14.41
C LEU A 296 1.47 -1.95 -15.12
N ASN A 297 1.88 -0.84 -14.50
CA ASN A 297 2.92 0.03 -15.02
C ASN A 297 4.23 -0.75 -15.23
N ASN A 298 4.70 -1.44 -14.22
CA ASN A 298 5.96 -2.17 -14.28
C ASN A 298 5.90 -3.37 -15.23
N LEU A 299 4.76 -4.05 -15.29
CA LEU A 299 4.51 -5.11 -16.27
C LEU A 299 4.55 -4.57 -17.71
N ALA A 300 3.96 -3.39 -17.92
CA ALA A 300 3.99 -2.72 -19.21
C ALA A 300 5.43 -2.35 -19.62
N LEU A 301 6.23 -1.83 -18.70
CA LEU A 301 7.64 -1.52 -18.98
C LEU A 301 8.46 -2.76 -19.36
N ALA A 302 8.25 -3.87 -18.64
CA ALA A 302 8.89 -5.15 -18.98
C ALA A 302 8.48 -5.62 -20.38
N ARG A 303 7.20 -5.57 -20.73
CA ARG A 303 6.65 -5.92 -22.04
C ARG A 303 7.17 -5.00 -23.15
N ALA A 304 7.19 -3.68 -22.90
CA ALA A 304 7.69 -2.69 -23.84
C ALA A 304 9.17 -2.94 -24.21
N ARG A 305 10.00 -3.22 -23.20
CA ARG A 305 11.43 -3.54 -23.42
C ARG A 305 11.65 -4.86 -24.19
N ARG A 306 10.67 -5.75 -24.21
CA ARG A 306 10.67 -6.99 -25.02
C ARG A 306 10.05 -6.81 -26.41
N GLY A 307 9.55 -5.62 -26.73
CA GLY A 307 8.90 -5.32 -28.01
C GLY A 307 7.40 -5.63 -28.06
N ASN A 308 6.76 -6.06 -26.95
CA ASN A 308 5.34 -6.34 -26.87
C ASN A 308 4.54 -5.04 -26.67
N THR A 309 4.59 -4.16 -27.65
CA THR A 309 4.07 -2.77 -27.57
C THR A 309 2.55 -2.72 -27.31
N SER A 310 1.78 -3.59 -27.95
CA SER A 310 0.31 -3.59 -27.81
C SER A 310 -0.14 -3.96 -26.40
N GLU A 311 0.48 -4.99 -25.80
CA GLU A 311 0.17 -5.43 -24.44
C GLU A 311 0.65 -4.41 -23.40
N ALA A 312 1.81 -3.79 -23.66
CA ALA A 312 2.33 -2.71 -22.83
C ALA A 312 1.37 -1.51 -22.81
N ALA A 313 0.90 -1.07 -24.00
CA ALA A 313 -0.07 0.01 -24.09
C ALA A 313 -1.37 -0.30 -23.35
N SER A 314 -1.90 -1.52 -23.51
CA SER A 314 -3.13 -1.94 -22.82
C SER A 314 -2.97 -1.92 -21.28
N SER A 315 -1.81 -2.34 -20.77
CA SER A 315 -1.51 -2.32 -19.33
C SER A 315 -1.40 -0.89 -18.80
N LEU A 316 -0.73 0.02 -19.51
CA LEU A 316 -0.62 1.44 -19.12
C LEU A 316 -1.96 2.16 -19.15
N LEU A 317 -2.77 1.94 -20.19
CA LEU A 317 -4.12 2.50 -20.26
C LEU A 317 -4.97 2.03 -19.08
N ARG A 318 -4.85 0.74 -18.72
CA ARG A 318 -5.55 0.22 -17.56
C ARG A 318 -5.04 0.83 -16.25
N ALA A 319 -3.72 1.06 -16.11
CA ALA A 319 -3.15 1.75 -14.95
C ALA A 319 -3.68 3.18 -14.84
N MET A 320 -3.75 3.92 -15.95
CA MET A 320 -4.35 5.26 -16.02
C MET A 320 -5.83 5.29 -15.63
N ASP A 321 -6.60 4.25 -16.00
CA ASP A 321 -8.00 4.14 -15.59
C ASP A 321 -8.15 3.93 -14.07
N LEU A 322 -7.22 3.17 -13.46
CA LEU A 322 -7.23 2.85 -12.04
C LEU A 322 -6.74 4.02 -11.19
N ASP A 323 -5.69 4.68 -11.61
CA ASP A 323 -5.19 5.91 -10.99
C ASP A 323 -4.95 7.01 -12.04
N PRO A 324 -5.98 7.83 -12.33
CA PRO A 324 -5.85 8.93 -13.27
C PRO A 324 -5.01 10.09 -12.77
N SER A 325 -4.61 10.11 -11.50
CA SER A 325 -3.83 11.22 -10.93
C SER A 325 -2.32 11.05 -11.15
N GLU A 326 -1.86 9.83 -11.39
CA GLU A 326 -0.45 9.52 -11.59
C GLU A 326 0.02 9.92 -12.98
N ASP A 327 1.09 10.69 -13.08
CA ASP A 327 1.67 11.19 -14.34
C ASP A 327 2.64 10.20 -15.00
N ASP A 328 3.21 9.27 -14.25
CA ASP A 328 4.14 8.27 -14.76
C ASP A 328 3.52 7.37 -15.84
N TYR A 329 2.22 7.06 -15.73
CA TYR A 329 1.57 6.16 -16.68
C TYR A 329 1.40 6.78 -18.07
N PRO A 330 0.82 7.99 -18.23
CA PRO A 330 0.80 8.65 -19.53
C PRO A 330 2.20 8.99 -20.02
N PHE A 331 3.15 9.33 -19.15
CA PHE A 331 4.55 9.53 -19.53
C PHE A 331 5.14 8.28 -20.20
N ASN A 332 5.02 7.11 -19.55
CA ASN A 332 5.50 5.84 -20.07
C ASN A 332 4.79 5.45 -21.38
N LEU A 333 3.50 5.75 -21.49
CA LEU A 333 2.73 5.52 -22.70
C LEU A 333 3.20 6.43 -23.85
N GLY A 334 3.50 7.70 -23.56
CA GLY A 334 4.13 8.63 -24.49
C GLY A 334 5.49 8.12 -24.99
N LEU A 335 6.35 7.63 -24.08
CA LEU A 335 7.64 7.02 -24.45
C LEU A 335 7.46 5.78 -25.34
N LEU A 336 6.47 4.94 -25.03
CA LEU A 336 6.17 3.74 -25.81
C LEU A 336 5.83 4.08 -27.26
N TYR A 337 4.93 5.05 -27.49
CA TYR A 337 4.55 5.51 -28.82
C TYR A 337 5.69 6.26 -29.53
N LEU A 338 6.47 7.07 -28.80
CA LEU A 338 7.60 7.79 -29.37
C LEU A 338 8.69 6.83 -29.88
N ARG A 339 8.98 5.76 -29.14
CA ARG A 339 9.88 4.67 -29.56
C ARG A 339 9.33 3.90 -30.75
N GLY A 340 8.01 3.75 -30.84
CA GLY A 340 7.30 3.18 -31.98
C GLY A 340 7.20 4.12 -33.20
N ASN A 341 7.83 5.30 -33.14
CA ASN A 341 7.82 6.34 -34.19
C ASN A 341 6.42 6.96 -34.44
N ASP A 342 5.49 6.82 -33.50
CA ASP A 342 4.19 7.53 -33.51
C ASP A 342 4.30 8.78 -32.61
N ALA A 343 4.92 9.82 -33.15
CA ALA A 343 5.16 11.06 -32.44
C ALA A 343 3.87 11.84 -32.15
N THR A 344 2.83 11.67 -32.98
CA THR A 344 1.53 12.32 -32.80
C THR A 344 0.81 11.80 -31.57
N THR A 345 0.71 10.47 -31.44
CA THR A 345 0.13 9.82 -30.28
C THR A 345 0.98 10.06 -29.03
N ALA A 346 2.31 10.05 -29.16
CA ALA A 346 3.23 10.35 -28.07
C ALA A 346 2.99 11.77 -27.49
N ALA A 347 2.85 12.79 -28.36
CA ALA A 347 2.57 14.15 -27.93
C ALA A 347 1.26 14.28 -27.14
N LYS A 348 0.22 13.50 -27.51
CA LYS A 348 -1.03 13.46 -26.75
C LYS A 348 -0.78 13.02 -25.30
N TYR A 349 -0.04 11.92 -25.10
CA TYR A 349 0.17 11.36 -23.76
C TYR A 349 1.17 12.16 -22.93
N PHE A 350 2.20 12.75 -23.54
CA PHE A 350 3.08 13.68 -22.83
C PHE A 350 2.35 14.96 -22.41
N ARG A 351 1.38 15.42 -23.19
CA ARG A 351 0.51 16.52 -22.76
C ARG A 351 -0.31 16.13 -21.54
N GLU A 352 -0.87 14.91 -21.55
CA GLU A 352 -1.62 14.39 -20.42
C GLU A 352 -0.77 14.25 -19.16
N ALA A 353 0.50 13.84 -19.28
CA ALA A 353 1.46 13.84 -18.18
C ALA A 353 1.78 15.26 -17.72
N SER A 354 2.12 16.17 -18.64
CA SER A 354 2.39 17.58 -18.33
C SER A 354 1.21 18.32 -17.72
N ASP A 355 -0.03 17.96 -18.06
CA ASP A 355 -1.24 18.54 -17.45
C ASP A 355 -1.42 18.10 -16.00
N ARG A 356 -0.95 16.90 -15.65
CA ARG A 356 -0.95 16.39 -14.26
C ARG A 356 0.17 17.01 -13.42
N GLU A 357 1.38 17.10 -13.97
CA GLU A 357 2.54 17.74 -13.37
C GLU A 357 3.07 18.91 -14.23
N PRO A 358 2.42 20.09 -14.20
CA PRO A 358 2.77 21.22 -15.07
C PRO A 358 4.18 21.79 -14.84
N GLU A 359 4.74 21.52 -13.67
CA GLU A 359 6.08 22.00 -13.28
C GLU A 359 7.18 20.98 -13.55
N ASN A 360 6.86 19.82 -14.14
CA ASN A 360 7.84 18.80 -14.49
C ASN A 360 8.54 19.18 -15.81
N PRO A 361 9.84 19.51 -15.78
CA PRO A 361 10.56 19.95 -16.98
C PRO A 361 10.77 18.84 -18.00
N GLU A 362 10.82 17.56 -17.57
CA GLU A 362 11.02 16.42 -18.44
C GLU A 362 9.78 16.14 -19.29
N ASP A 363 8.57 16.21 -18.68
CA ASP A 363 7.31 16.00 -19.39
C ASP A 363 7.12 17.03 -20.49
N ARG A 364 7.38 18.31 -20.18
CA ARG A 364 7.31 19.41 -21.14
C ARG A 364 8.34 19.28 -22.23
N ALA A 365 9.59 18.89 -21.90
CA ALA A 365 10.63 18.72 -22.88
C ALA A 365 10.30 17.58 -23.86
N LEU A 366 9.72 16.48 -23.36
CA LEU A 366 9.31 15.36 -24.20
C LEU A 366 8.06 15.68 -25.02
N LEU A 367 7.11 16.45 -24.48
CA LEU A 367 5.99 16.97 -25.25
C LEU A 367 6.45 17.82 -26.43
N ILE A 368 7.34 18.80 -26.19
CA ILE A 368 7.91 19.65 -27.23
C ILE A 368 8.64 18.80 -28.27
N PHE A 369 9.47 17.86 -27.83
CA PHE A 369 10.21 16.97 -28.71
C PHE A 369 9.29 16.11 -29.59
N ALA A 370 8.21 15.58 -29.01
CA ALA A 370 7.22 14.80 -29.74
C ALA A 370 6.45 15.64 -30.76
N LEU A 371 6.05 16.87 -30.41
CA LEU A 371 5.40 17.82 -31.31
C LEU A 371 6.30 18.20 -32.51
N GLU A 372 7.59 18.46 -32.25
CA GLU A 372 8.56 18.75 -33.30
C GLU A 372 8.73 17.56 -34.26
N LYS A 373 8.83 16.34 -33.72
CA LYS A 373 8.88 15.11 -34.50
C LYS A 373 7.60 14.83 -35.30
N ALA A 374 6.44 15.19 -34.77
CA ALA A 374 5.16 15.09 -35.46
C ALA A 374 4.98 16.17 -36.57
N GLY A 375 5.89 17.13 -36.65
CA GLY A 375 5.81 18.26 -37.59
C GLY A 375 5.00 19.45 -37.10
N ASN A 376 4.47 19.43 -35.87
CA ASN A 376 3.64 20.47 -35.26
C ASN A 376 4.50 21.60 -34.65
N LYS A 377 5.30 22.25 -35.48
CA LYS A 377 6.30 23.25 -35.04
C LYS A 377 5.69 24.47 -34.35
N ALA A 378 4.50 24.91 -34.77
CA ALA A 378 3.81 26.04 -34.15
C ALA A 378 3.42 25.72 -32.70
N GLU A 379 2.78 24.60 -32.49
CA GLU A 379 2.36 24.12 -31.17
C GLU A 379 3.57 23.83 -30.25
N ALA A 380 4.67 23.28 -30.81
CA ALA A 380 5.92 23.08 -30.07
C ALA A 380 6.54 24.41 -29.59
N ALA A 381 6.43 25.47 -30.40
CA ALA A 381 6.91 26.81 -30.02
C ALA A 381 6.03 27.43 -28.92
N GLU A 382 4.71 27.28 -29.02
CA GLU A 382 3.77 27.73 -27.99
C GLU A 382 4.03 27.02 -26.66
N GLU A 383 4.20 25.69 -26.69
CA GLU A 383 4.47 24.90 -25.49
C GLU A 383 5.84 25.28 -24.87
N ARG A 384 6.86 25.55 -25.70
CA ARG A 384 8.16 26.02 -25.22
C ARG A 384 8.04 27.38 -24.50
N ASN A 385 7.25 28.32 -25.05
CA ASN A 385 7.02 29.60 -24.41
C ASN A 385 6.26 29.43 -23.09
N ALA A 386 5.24 28.57 -23.05
CA ALA A 386 4.50 28.24 -21.84
C ALA A 386 5.40 27.57 -20.80
N ALA A 387 6.30 26.68 -21.22
CA ALA A 387 7.27 26.05 -20.34
C ALA A 387 8.24 27.07 -19.72
N VAL A 388 8.75 28.02 -20.51
CA VAL A 388 9.60 29.10 -20.00
C VAL A 388 8.87 30.01 -19.02
N GLU A 389 7.57 30.27 -19.24
CA GLU A 389 6.75 31.06 -18.33
C GLU A 389 6.55 30.36 -16.98
N VAL A 390 6.38 29.04 -16.97
CA VAL A 390 6.13 28.23 -15.75
C VAL A 390 7.42 27.88 -15.03
N LEU A 391 8.46 27.43 -15.77
CA LEU A 391 9.68 26.85 -15.22
C LEU A 391 10.87 27.84 -15.19
N GLY A 392 10.75 28.96 -15.89
CA GLY A 392 11.85 29.92 -16.08
C GLY A 392 12.72 29.60 -17.31
N PRO A 393 13.61 30.54 -17.68
CA PRO A 393 14.50 30.36 -18.82
C PRO A 393 15.55 29.29 -18.53
N ASN A 394 15.88 28.46 -19.53
CA ASN A 394 16.89 27.38 -19.50
C ASN A 394 16.56 26.18 -18.56
N SER A 395 15.33 26.00 -18.14
CA SER A 395 14.91 24.90 -17.25
C SER A 395 14.59 23.60 -18.01
N LEU A 396 14.37 23.64 -19.31
CA LEU A 396 14.06 22.45 -20.10
C LEU A 396 15.29 21.59 -20.37
N PRO A 397 15.29 20.30 -20.00
CA PRO A 397 16.38 19.38 -20.34
C PRO A 397 16.44 19.13 -21.85
N ALA A 398 17.66 18.91 -22.36
CA ALA A 398 17.85 18.52 -23.74
C ALA A 398 17.44 17.05 -23.94
N VAL A 399 16.43 16.80 -24.76
CA VAL A 399 16.00 15.46 -25.12
C VAL A 399 16.87 14.90 -26.25
N LYS A 400 17.51 13.77 -26.00
CA LYS A 400 18.31 13.04 -27.00
C LYS A 400 17.62 11.72 -27.33
N ALA A 401 17.52 11.38 -28.59
CA ALA A 401 16.90 10.13 -29.05
C ALA A 401 17.50 8.88 -28.38
N GLU A 402 18.82 8.91 -28.13
CA GLU A 402 19.54 7.79 -27.51
C GLU A 402 19.21 7.62 -26.03
N SER A 403 18.73 8.67 -25.35
CA SER A 403 18.38 8.62 -23.92
C SER A 403 16.98 8.09 -23.69
N LEU A 404 16.09 8.10 -24.69
CA LEU A 404 14.68 7.70 -24.53
C LEU A 404 14.50 6.30 -23.92
N ALA A 405 15.42 5.38 -24.20
CA ALA A 405 15.36 4.01 -23.65
C ALA A 405 15.58 3.93 -22.12
N ARG A 406 16.06 5.02 -21.50
CA ARG A 406 16.41 5.07 -20.07
C ARG A 406 15.49 5.96 -19.25
N LEU A 407 14.46 6.54 -19.88
CA LEU A 407 13.55 7.49 -19.24
C LEU A 407 12.31 6.82 -18.64
N ASP A 408 12.22 5.47 -18.69
CA ASP A 408 11.07 4.75 -18.11
C ASP A 408 10.90 5.08 -16.62
N ARG A 409 9.69 5.46 -16.23
CA ARG A 409 9.31 5.70 -14.84
C ARG A 409 8.79 4.42 -14.23
N VAL A 410 9.64 3.78 -13.44
CA VAL A 410 9.33 2.52 -12.74
C VAL A 410 8.69 2.85 -11.41
N SER A 411 7.52 2.30 -11.13
CA SER A 411 6.91 2.37 -9.80
C SER A 411 7.77 1.56 -8.82
N THR A 412 8.23 2.18 -7.74
CA THR A 412 9.15 1.57 -6.76
C THR A 412 8.46 1.11 -5.48
N GLU A 413 7.21 1.52 -5.27
CA GLU A 413 6.41 1.21 -4.10
C GLU A 413 5.12 0.50 -4.50
N LEU A 414 4.69 -0.45 -3.69
CA LEU A 414 3.41 -1.15 -3.81
C LEU A 414 2.43 -0.57 -2.79
N ASP A 415 1.23 -0.21 -3.21
CA ASP A 415 0.18 0.25 -2.28
C ASP A 415 -0.36 -0.91 -1.45
N THR A 416 0.33 -1.17 -0.33
CA THR A 416 -0.06 -2.23 0.61
C THR A 416 -1.38 -1.93 1.32
N ALA A 417 -1.75 -0.66 1.49
CA ALA A 417 -3.04 -0.29 2.09
C ALA A 417 -4.19 -0.63 1.15
N ALA A 418 -4.04 -0.37 -0.16
CA ALA A 418 -5.01 -0.80 -1.16
C ALA A 418 -5.10 -2.33 -1.22
N LEU A 419 -3.99 -3.04 -1.09
CA LEU A 419 -3.95 -4.50 -1.04
C LEU A 419 -4.76 -5.05 0.14
N GLU A 420 -4.54 -4.55 1.35
CA GLU A 420 -5.29 -4.95 2.54
C GLU A 420 -6.78 -4.65 2.43
N LEU A 421 -7.14 -3.47 1.94
CA LEU A 421 -8.54 -3.07 1.76
C LEU A 421 -9.27 -3.94 0.72
N GLN A 422 -8.60 -4.40 -0.32
CA GLN A 422 -9.19 -5.21 -1.38
C GLN A 422 -9.35 -6.68 -0.98
N THR A 423 -8.46 -7.24 -0.18
CA THR A 423 -8.60 -8.59 0.38
C THR A 423 -9.78 -8.70 1.33
N VAL A 424 -10.17 -7.59 1.99
CA VAL A 424 -11.39 -7.50 2.85
C VAL A 424 -12.67 -7.90 2.11
N SER A 425 -12.80 -7.55 0.82
CA SER A 425 -14.04 -7.78 0.08
C SER A 425 -14.34 -9.25 -0.21
N ARG A 426 -13.32 -10.10 -0.29
CA ARG A 426 -13.47 -11.51 -0.66
C ARG A 426 -14.14 -12.35 0.42
N ASP A 427 -13.91 -12.00 1.67
CA ASP A 427 -14.36 -12.79 2.81
C ASP A 427 -15.72 -12.34 3.35
N MET A 428 -16.25 -11.22 2.85
CA MET A 428 -17.65 -10.85 3.08
C MET A 428 -18.53 -11.78 2.25
N PRO A 429 -19.45 -12.53 2.84
CA PRO A 429 -20.39 -13.33 2.05
C PRO A 429 -21.10 -12.38 1.08
N ALA A 430 -21.01 -12.69 -0.22
CA ALA A 430 -21.85 -12.06 -1.22
C ALA A 430 -23.27 -12.16 -0.70
N GLY A 431 -23.90 -11.04 -0.36
CA GLY A 431 -25.22 -11.01 0.23
C GLY A 431 -26.17 -11.76 -0.69
N GLY A 432 -26.48 -12.98 -0.31
CA GLY A 432 -27.54 -13.75 -0.97
C GLY A 432 -28.82 -12.95 -0.81
N GLU A 433 -29.33 -12.44 -1.90
CA GLU A 433 -30.71 -11.99 -2.01
C GLU A 433 -31.62 -13.18 -1.74
N THR A 434 -31.89 -13.48 -0.50
CA THR A 434 -33.14 -14.18 -0.08
C THR A 434 -33.23 -14.13 1.44
N GLY A 435 -33.96 -13.18 1.96
CA GLY A 435 -34.30 -13.14 3.38
C GLY A 435 -35.01 -11.83 3.71
N THR A 436 -36.33 -11.82 3.63
CA THR A 436 -37.21 -10.82 4.23
C THR A 436 -36.99 -10.79 5.75
N GLY A 437 -35.99 -10.03 6.17
CA GLY A 437 -35.72 -9.70 7.56
C GLY A 437 -34.96 -8.38 7.54
N ALA A 438 -35.42 -7.38 8.29
CA ALA A 438 -34.93 -6.02 8.30
C ALA A 438 -33.40 -5.97 8.12
N ALA A 439 -32.95 -5.56 6.94
CA ALA A 439 -31.55 -5.35 6.62
C ALA A 439 -31.01 -4.33 7.65
N ALA A 440 -30.12 -4.77 8.53
CA ALA A 440 -29.29 -3.87 9.31
C ALA A 440 -28.61 -2.96 8.31
N ALA A 441 -29.00 -1.68 8.28
CA ALA A 441 -28.43 -0.69 7.39
C ALA A 441 -26.91 -0.73 7.56
N ALA A 442 -26.17 -0.92 6.46
CA ALA A 442 -24.72 -0.93 6.52
C ALA A 442 -24.25 0.37 7.18
N SER A 443 -23.32 0.29 8.12
CA SER A 443 -22.82 1.48 8.81
C SER A 443 -22.21 2.46 7.80
N PRO A 444 -22.25 3.78 8.04
CA PRO A 444 -21.62 4.76 7.15
C PRO A 444 -20.17 4.42 6.82
N SER A 445 -19.39 3.99 7.81
CA SER A 445 -18.00 3.55 7.62
C SER A 445 -17.87 2.33 6.70
N ALA A 446 -18.78 1.35 6.81
CA ALA A 446 -18.78 0.21 5.88
C ALA A 446 -19.12 0.62 4.44
N LEU A 447 -20.00 1.61 4.28
CA LEU A 447 -20.33 2.17 2.96
C LEU A 447 -19.17 2.98 2.38
N VAL A 448 -18.47 3.76 3.20
CA VAL A 448 -17.24 4.47 2.79
C VAL A 448 -16.17 3.49 2.34
N ARG A 449 -15.90 2.46 3.13
CA ARG A 449 -14.95 1.39 2.76
C ARG A 449 -15.33 0.74 1.44
N LYS A 450 -16.60 0.37 1.25
CA LYS A 450 -17.09 -0.15 -0.03
C LYS A 450 -16.83 0.83 -1.16
N GLY A 451 -17.10 2.12 -0.97
CA GLY A 451 -16.86 3.15 -1.97
C GLY A 451 -15.39 3.23 -2.38
N ARG A 452 -14.47 3.19 -1.43
CA ARG A 452 -13.02 3.18 -1.70
C ARG A 452 -12.59 1.91 -2.45
N GLN A 453 -13.12 0.75 -2.07
CA GLN A 453 -12.87 -0.51 -2.77
C GLN A 453 -13.33 -0.46 -4.24
N GLU A 454 -14.54 0.04 -4.46
CA GLU A 454 -15.07 0.19 -5.82
C GLU A 454 -14.23 1.19 -6.65
N LEU A 455 -13.76 2.26 -6.00
CA LEU A 455 -12.91 3.27 -6.62
C LEU A 455 -11.54 2.69 -6.99
N ALA A 456 -10.92 1.94 -6.09
CA ALA A 456 -9.67 1.23 -6.33
C ALA A 456 -9.80 0.17 -7.44
N ALA A 457 -10.98 -0.45 -7.56
CA ALA A 457 -11.29 -1.38 -8.65
C ALA A 457 -11.65 -0.68 -9.98
N GLY A 458 -11.58 0.66 -10.05
CA GLY A 458 -11.94 1.44 -11.24
C GLY A 458 -13.44 1.50 -11.53
N ARG A 459 -14.29 1.00 -10.63
CA ARG A 459 -15.75 1.01 -10.78
C ARG A 459 -16.35 2.30 -10.22
N ILE A 460 -16.13 3.41 -10.94
CA ILE A 460 -16.43 4.77 -10.49
C ILE A 460 -17.91 4.95 -10.12
N ASP A 461 -18.85 4.37 -10.89
CA ASP A 461 -20.29 4.49 -10.63
C ASP A 461 -20.70 3.72 -9.36
N ALA A 462 -20.10 2.55 -9.12
CA ALA A 462 -20.34 1.78 -7.90
C ALA A 462 -19.77 2.48 -6.66
N ALA A 463 -18.60 3.09 -6.80
CA ALA A 463 -17.98 3.91 -5.75
C ALA A 463 -18.86 5.11 -5.38
N GLU A 464 -19.33 5.88 -6.38
CA GLU A 464 -20.25 7.00 -6.18
C GLU A 464 -21.51 6.57 -5.44
N ASN A 465 -22.12 5.46 -5.85
CA ASN A 465 -23.33 4.94 -5.20
C ASN A 465 -23.09 4.60 -3.73
N ALA A 466 -21.93 4.02 -3.42
CA ALA A 466 -21.55 3.66 -2.06
C ALA A 466 -21.28 4.91 -1.19
N PHE A 467 -20.52 5.90 -1.69
CA PHE A 467 -20.29 7.16 -0.96
C PHE A 467 -21.57 7.98 -0.79
N ARG A 468 -22.42 8.04 -1.81
CA ARG A 468 -23.76 8.66 -1.65
C ARG A 468 -24.64 7.96 -0.63
N ALA A 469 -24.55 6.63 -0.55
CA ALA A 469 -25.26 5.89 0.48
C ALA A 469 -24.70 6.18 1.88
N ALA A 470 -23.37 6.34 2.01
CA ALA A 470 -22.73 6.77 3.24
C ALA A 470 -23.21 8.17 3.66
N LEU A 471 -23.22 9.14 2.73
CA LEU A 471 -23.69 10.49 2.99
C LEU A 471 -25.18 10.58 3.29
N ARG A 472 -26.02 9.68 2.74
CA ARG A 472 -27.43 9.58 3.16
C ARG A 472 -27.59 9.11 4.60
N ALA A 473 -26.70 8.24 5.07
CA ALA A 473 -26.73 7.71 6.43
C ALA A 473 -26.02 8.65 7.43
N ALA A 474 -24.99 9.37 6.98
CA ALA A 474 -24.25 10.36 7.76
C ALA A 474 -23.84 11.54 6.83
N PRO A 475 -24.68 12.57 6.72
CA PRO A 475 -24.46 13.68 5.80
C PRO A 475 -23.17 14.47 6.05
N ASP A 476 -22.65 14.41 7.27
CA ASP A 476 -21.44 15.13 7.70
C ASP A 476 -20.20 14.23 7.76
N ASP A 477 -20.21 13.05 7.11
CA ASP A 477 -19.06 12.15 7.13
C ASP A 477 -17.94 12.68 6.22
N ALA A 478 -16.87 13.20 6.83
CA ALA A 478 -15.73 13.76 6.12
C ALA A 478 -15.04 12.75 5.18
N SER A 479 -15.04 11.45 5.54
CA SER A 479 -14.44 10.40 4.73
C SER A 479 -15.28 10.08 3.49
N ALA A 480 -16.61 10.16 3.61
CA ALA A 480 -17.51 10.00 2.48
C ALA A 480 -17.42 11.18 1.50
N HIS A 481 -17.33 12.42 2.01
CA HIS A 481 -17.08 13.61 1.20
C HIS A 481 -15.75 13.55 0.47
N ARG A 482 -14.67 13.11 1.15
CA ARG A 482 -13.36 12.88 0.51
C ARG A 482 -13.47 11.83 -0.60
N GLY A 483 -14.15 10.71 -0.36
CA GLY A 483 -14.40 9.70 -1.37
C GLY A 483 -15.18 10.22 -2.59
N MET A 484 -16.18 11.08 -2.37
CA MET A 484 -16.89 11.76 -3.47
C MET A 484 -15.97 12.69 -4.25
N ALA A 485 -15.10 13.44 -3.56
CA ALA A 485 -14.12 14.30 -4.23
C ALA A 485 -13.19 13.50 -5.13
N ASP A 486 -12.75 12.32 -4.70
CA ASP A 486 -11.92 11.42 -5.52
C ASP A 486 -12.69 10.89 -6.74
N VAL A 487 -13.98 10.54 -6.58
CA VAL A 487 -14.86 10.19 -7.70
C VAL A 487 -14.95 11.33 -8.71
N ASP A 488 -15.18 12.55 -8.23
CA ASP A 488 -15.36 13.72 -9.09
C ASP A 488 -14.05 14.12 -9.79
N ARG A 489 -12.90 13.96 -9.12
CA ARG A 489 -11.57 14.13 -9.75
C ARG A 489 -11.38 13.13 -10.89
N ARG A 490 -11.68 11.86 -10.69
CA ARG A 490 -11.57 10.82 -11.73
C ARG A 490 -12.51 11.07 -12.92
N ARG A 491 -13.60 11.80 -12.71
CA ARG A 491 -14.52 12.26 -13.77
C ARG A 491 -14.16 13.61 -14.35
N ASN A 492 -13.02 14.19 -13.96
CA ASN A 492 -12.57 15.52 -14.34
C ASN A 492 -13.57 16.64 -13.96
N LYS A 493 -14.38 16.41 -12.92
CA LYS A 493 -15.35 17.38 -12.36
C LYS A 493 -14.70 18.16 -11.24
N ARG A 494 -13.73 19.04 -11.62
CA ARG A 494 -12.90 19.76 -10.64
C ARG A 494 -13.69 20.66 -9.69
N THR A 495 -14.79 21.26 -10.15
CA THR A 495 -15.62 22.15 -9.33
C THR A 495 -16.34 21.38 -8.24
N GLU A 496 -16.91 20.24 -8.59
CA GLU A 496 -17.60 19.35 -7.67
C GLU A 496 -16.62 18.75 -6.66
N ALA A 497 -15.43 18.32 -7.11
CA ALA A 497 -14.37 17.83 -6.23
C ALA A 497 -13.94 18.89 -5.19
N ILE A 498 -13.86 20.17 -5.56
CA ILE A 498 -13.57 21.26 -4.63
C ILE A 498 -14.69 21.38 -3.60
N GLN A 499 -15.96 21.31 -4.00
CA GLN A 499 -17.11 21.42 -3.09
C GLN A 499 -17.11 20.27 -2.07
N GLU A 500 -16.86 19.07 -2.52
CA GLU A 500 -16.78 17.88 -1.66
C GLU A 500 -15.59 17.97 -0.68
N LEU A 501 -14.40 18.41 -1.13
CA LEU A 501 -13.27 18.66 -0.23
C LEU A 501 -13.55 19.76 0.78
N GLN A 502 -14.25 20.83 0.38
CA GLN A 502 -14.65 21.88 1.30
C GLN A 502 -15.66 21.37 2.34
N ALA A 503 -16.60 20.51 1.95
CA ALA A 503 -17.52 19.86 2.87
C ALA A 503 -16.76 18.96 3.85
N ALA A 504 -15.80 18.15 3.38
CA ALA A 504 -14.93 17.34 4.25
C ALA A 504 -14.15 18.20 5.24
N LEU A 505 -13.55 19.31 4.78
CA LEU A 505 -12.78 20.25 5.60
C LEU A 505 -13.64 21.02 6.60
N ALA A 506 -14.91 21.29 6.30
CA ALA A 506 -15.85 21.90 7.24
C ALA A 506 -16.14 20.98 8.45
N GLN A 507 -16.16 19.69 8.23
CA GLN A 507 -16.35 18.70 9.30
C GLN A 507 -15.05 18.42 10.04
N ARG A 508 -13.95 18.31 9.32
CA ARG A 508 -12.63 18.01 9.88
C ARG A 508 -11.53 18.65 9.07
N ASP A 509 -10.80 19.56 9.72
CA ASP A 509 -9.63 20.18 9.11
C ASP A 509 -8.48 19.18 8.97
N SER A 510 -7.96 19.04 7.75
CA SER A 510 -6.98 18.01 7.38
C SER A 510 -5.90 18.60 6.47
N ALA A 511 -4.63 18.38 6.82
CA ALA A 511 -3.52 18.82 5.98
C ALA A 511 -3.53 18.13 4.62
N VAL A 512 -3.92 16.86 4.57
CA VAL A 512 -4.05 16.07 3.33
C VAL A 512 -5.12 16.66 2.42
N ASP A 513 -6.34 16.90 2.96
CA ASP A 513 -7.44 17.43 2.16
C ASP A 513 -7.16 18.84 1.66
N ARG A 514 -6.48 19.68 2.48
CA ARG A 514 -6.02 21.01 2.07
C ARG A 514 -4.96 20.93 0.97
N THR A 515 -4.04 19.98 1.04
CA THR A 515 -3.02 19.78 0.01
C THR A 515 -3.65 19.28 -1.28
N THR A 516 -4.61 18.36 -1.21
CA THR A 516 -5.37 17.90 -2.37
C THR A 516 -6.18 19.05 -2.99
N LEU A 517 -6.81 19.88 -2.17
CA LEU A 517 -7.53 21.09 -2.64
C LEU A 517 -6.58 22.08 -3.33
N ALA A 518 -5.39 22.28 -2.76
CA ALA A 518 -4.36 23.13 -3.35
C ALA A 518 -3.91 22.61 -4.72
N ARG A 519 -3.72 21.29 -4.86
CA ARG A 519 -3.38 20.64 -6.13
C ARG A 519 -4.46 20.91 -7.19
N ILE A 520 -5.74 20.76 -6.86
CA ILE A 520 -6.84 21.07 -7.78
C ILE A 520 -6.84 22.55 -8.16
N TYR A 521 -6.50 23.47 -7.24
CA TYR A 521 -6.37 24.89 -7.56
C TYR A 521 -5.18 25.17 -8.50
N LEU A 522 -4.07 24.45 -8.36
CA LEU A 522 -2.94 24.54 -9.29
C LEU A 522 -3.34 24.06 -10.70
N GLU A 523 -4.03 22.93 -10.79
CA GLU A 523 -4.61 22.45 -12.06
C GLU A 523 -5.57 23.46 -12.72
N GLN A 524 -6.24 24.27 -11.90
CA GLN A 524 -7.10 25.38 -12.37
C GLN A 524 -6.34 26.69 -12.62
N ARG A 525 -5.00 26.69 -12.53
CA ARG A 525 -4.16 27.89 -12.66
C ARG A 525 -4.50 29.01 -11.65
N LYS A 526 -4.83 28.61 -10.40
CA LYS A 526 -5.16 29.51 -9.29
C LYS A 526 -4.12 29.42 -8.17
N PRO A 527 -2.88 29.87 -8.42
CA PRO A 527 -1.75 29.68 -7.48
C PRO A 527 -1.96 30.36 -6.11
N ASP A 528 -2.65 31.49 -6.08
CA ASP A 528 -2.91 32.20 -4.82
C ASP A 528 -3.83 31.40 -3.88
N LEU A 529 -4.85 30.75 -4.43
CA LEU A 529 -5.73 29.87 -3.67
C LEU A 529 -4.98 28.62 -3.21
N ALA A 530 -4.17 28.03 -4.07
CA ALA A 530 -3.32 26.90 -3.72
C ALA A 530 -2.37 27.26 -2.57
N LYS A 531 -1.67 28.38 -2.66
CA LYS A 531 -0.75 28.87 -1.62
C LYS A 531 -1.47 29.10 -0.28
N ALA A 532 -2.69 29.62 -0.32
CA ALA A 532 -3.50 29.81 0.89
C ALA A 532 -3.83 28.47 1.57
N GLU A 533 -4.24 27.45 0.79
CA GLU A 533 -4.54 26.13 1.35
C GLU A 533 -3.28 25.38 1.81
N LEU A 534 -2.17 25.46 1.08
CA LEU A 534 -0.88 24.90 1.52
C LEU A 534 -0.38 25.55 2.82
N SER A 535 -0.55 26.88 2.97
CA SER A 535 -0.20 27.56 4.22
C SER A 535 -1.01 27.05 5.40
N LYS A 536 -2.28 26.74 5.20
CA LYS A 536 -3.15 26.15 6.22
C LYS A 536 -2.74 24.68 6.48
N ALA A 537 -2.45 23.92 5.43
CA ALA A 537 -1.98 22.54 5.55
C ALA A 537 -0.70 22.46 6.41
N LEU A 538 0.28 23.34 6.14
CA LEU A 538 1.55 23.39 6.88
C LEU A 538 1.41 23.94 8.31
N LYS A 539 0.36 24.71 8.61
CA LYS A 539 0.03 25.06 10.00
C LYS A 539 -0.49 23.84 10.78
N LEU A 540 -1.24 22.96 10.14
CA LEU A 540 -1.77 21.73 10.73
C LEU A 540 -0.67 20.66 10.87
N ALA A 541 0.16 20.53 9.85
CA ALA A 541 1.24 19.54 9.77
C ALA A 541 2.51 20.17 9.17
N PRO A 542 3.36 20.79 10.01
CA PRO A 542 4.56 21.53 9.54
C PRO A 542 5.56 20.67 8.76
N ASN A 543 5.58 19.36 9.01
CA ASN A 543 6.49 18.42 8.37
C ASN A 543 5.85 17.62 7.23
N TYR A 544 4.63 17.95 6.82
CA TYR A 544 3.99 17.26 5.71
C TYR A 544 4.75 17.55 4.40
N SER A 545 5.47 16.53 3.93
CA SER A 545 6.44 16.64 2.85
C SER A 545 5.83 17.16 1.54
N GLU A 546 4.69 16.62 1.14
CA GLU A 546 3.98 17.00 -0.08
C GLU A 546 3.56 18.48 -0.06
N ALA A 547 2.97 18.95 1.05
CA ALA A 547 2.58 20.35 1.18
C ALA A 547 3.80 21.29 1.16
N ARG A 548 4.93 20.87 1.75
CA ARG A 548 6.16 21.66 1.71
C ARG A 548 6.72 21.74 0.31
N GLN A 549 6.81 20.61 -0.39
CA GLN A 549 7.30 20.58 -1.78
C GLN A 549 6.45 21.47 -2.70
N LEU A 550 5.12 21.36 -2.61
CA LEU A 550 4.23 22.22 -3.39
C LEU A 550 4.38 23.69 -3.02
N MET A 551 4.56 24.03 -1.73
CA MET A 551 4.77 25.39 -1.28
C MET A 551 6.11 25.96 -1.76
N GLU A 552 7.19 25.16 -1.68
CA GLU A 552 8.52 25.53 -2.16
C GLU A 552 8.51 25.78 -3.67
N ARG A 553 7.84 24.93 -4.44
CA ARG A 553 7.62 25.11 -5.89
C ARG A 553 6.93 26.44 -6.20
N LEU A 554 5.86 26.78 -5.45
CA LEU A 554 5.14 28.04 -5.62
C LEU A 554 5.94 29.27 -5.20
N GLN A 555 6.86 29.13 -4.23
CA GLN A 555 7.69 30.23 -3.76
C GLN A 555 8.91 30.45 -4.66
N GLY A 556 9.50 29.38 -5.19
CA GLY A 556 10.59 29.45 -6.17
C GLY A 556 10.16 30.16 -7.45
N ASN A 557 8.92 29.95 -7.89
CA ASN A 557 8.35 30.65 -9.05
C ASN A 557 7.94 32.10 -8.77
N GLY A 558 7.80 32.52 -7.51
CA GLY A 558 7.44 33.88 -7.10
C GLY A 558 8.64 34.83 -6.88
N GLY A 559 9.83 34.26 -6.67
CA GLY A 559 11.02 35.07 -6.34
C GLY A 559 11.63 35.87 -7.49
N GLU A 560 11.32 35.52 -8.73
CA GLU A 560 11.87 36.24 -9.89
C GLU A 560 10.98 37.40 -10.43
N LYS A 561 9.77 37.56 -9.93
CA LYS A 561 8.88 38.68 -10.35
C LYS A 561 9.05 39.96 -9.53
N GLY A 562 9.95 40.01 -8.55
CA GLY A 562 10.16 41.16 -7.65
C GLY A 562 11.47 41.94 -7.85
N ALA A 563 12.28 41.59 -8.86
CA ALA A 563 13.57 42.26 -9.14
C ALA A 563 13.63 42.73 -10.60
N GLN A 564 12.73 43.59 -10.99
CA GLN A 564 12.84 44.51 -12.14
C GLN A 564 12.35 45.89 -11.77
#